data_b79e664bee61fd77137b36babe35d2c6
#
_entry.id   b79e664bee61fd77137b36babe35d2c6
#
_cell.length_a   1.000
_cell.length_b   1.000
_cell.length_c   1.000
_cell.angle_alpha   90.00
_cell.angle_beta   90.00
_cell.angle_gamma   90.00
#
_symmetry.space_group_name_H-M   'P 1'
#
loop_
_entity.id
_entity.type
_entity.pdbx_description
1 polymer ?
#
loop_
_entity_poly.entity_id
_entity_poly.type
_entity_poly.pdbx_seq_one_letter_code
_entity_poly.pdbx_strand_id
1 'polypeptide(L)'
;MMGMHLLIGTQEFLELIRFMNEDIQTYPLFTGKKILWVHLMPYYQESLKECFGCSEKYQIVGCDMSLDYSEQMDEEHPFEALARKIIRNLFNGSYSFKADSIEKLADRLLPDAVIHFCHWGCKQASGGSVLLKERMQEKGIPMLILDGDGVDQRNSHDGQIKTRLEAFLEMIETGDEKTC
;
A
#
# COMPACT_ATOMS: atom_id res chain seq x y z
N MET A 1 9.04 5.19 8.95
CA MET A 1 8.48 3.83 8.79
C MET A 1 9.46 2.79 8.24
N MET A 2 10.34 3.09 7.29
CA MET A 2 11.27 2.07 6.75
C MET A 2 12.18 1.41 7.80
N GLY A 3 12.62 2.13 8.85
CA GLY A 3 13.42 1.54 9.92
C GLY A 3 12.71 0.54 10.83
N MET A 4 11.39 0.55 10.88
CA MET A 4 10.62 -0.35 11.75
C MET A 4 10.69 -1.81 11.29
N HIS A 5 10.87 -2.07 9.97
CA HIS A 5 11.01 -3.44 9.46
C HIS A 5 12.22 -4.18 10.03
N LEU A 6 13.27 -3.45 10.40
CA LEU A 6 14.49 -4.03 11.00
C LEU A 6 14.27 -4.49 12.44
N LEU A 7 13.22 -4.00 13.11
CA LEU A 7 12.91 -4.32 14.50
C LEU A 7 11.84 -5.41 14.61
N ILE A 8 11.21 -5.82 13.51
CA ILE A 8 10.16 -6.86 13.50
C ILE A 8 10.72 -8.15 14.11
N GLY A 9 10.02 -8.69 15.11
CA GLY A 9 10.42 -9.88 15.83
C GLY A 9 11.24 -9.60 17.11
N THR A 10 11.53 -8.35 17.44
CA THR A 10 12.18 -7.98 18.71
C THR A 10 11.17 -7.58 19.77
N GLN A 11 11.59 -7.63 21.04
CA GLN A 11 10.77 -7.21 22.17
C GLN A 11 10.48 -5.71 22.13
N GLU A 12 11.47 -4.92 21.72
CA GLU A 12 11.34 -3.46 21.57
C GLU A 12 10.28 -3.10 20.53
N PHE A 13 10.18 -3.85 19.44
CA PHE A 13 9.14 -3.64 18.44
C PHE A 13 7.75 -3.96 19.00
N LEU A 14 7.62 -5.03 19.77
CA LEU A 14 6.35 -5.39 20.39
C LEU A 14 5.88 -4.31 21.39
N GLU A 15 6.79 -3.76 22.20
CA GLU A 15 6.50 -2.67 23.12
C GLU A 15 6.08 -1.39 22.36
N LEU A 16 6.79 -1.06 21.29
CA LEU A 16 6.44 0.07 20.43
C LEU A 16 5.04 -0.06 19.85
N ILE A 17 4.70 -1.24 19.32
CA ILE A 17 3.36 -1.49 18.74
C ILE A 17 2.26 -1.41 19.81
N ARG A 18 2.50 -1.91 21.01
CA ARG A 18 1.54 -1.78 22.12
C ARG A 18 1.29 -0.32 22.46
N PHE A 19 2.38 0.45 22.63
CA PHE A 19 2.30 1.89 22.90
C PHE A 19 1.52 2.63 21.78
N MET A 20 1.84 2.34 20.51
CA MET A 20 1.15 2.96 19.37
C MET A 20 -0.32 2.58 19.34
N ASN A 21 -0.69 1.35 19.68
CA ASN A 21 -2.10 0.92 19.71
C ASN A 21 -2.88 1.61 20.82
N GLU A 22 -2.26 1.88 21.95
CA GLU A 22 -2.88 2.65 23.05
C GLU A 22 -3.04 4.12 22.65
N ASP A 23 -2.01 4.71 22.05
CA ASP A 23 -2.01 6.11 21.62
C ASP A 23 -3.05 6.37 20.51
N ILE A 24 -3.11 5.52 19.50
CA ILE A 24 -4.07 5.65 18.38
C ILE A 24 -5.52 5.72 18.87
N GLN A 25 -5.87 5.05 19.98
CA GLN A 25 -7.23 5.05 20.52
C GLN A 25 -7.66 6.43 21.05
N THR A 26 -6.69 7.31 21.30
CA THR A 26 -6.95 8.66 21.79
C THR A 26 -7.23 9.67 20.68
N TYR A 27 -6.94 9.32 19.43
CA TYR A 27 -7.13 10.19 18.27
C TYR A 27 -8.52 10.03 17.62
N PRO A 28 -9.08 11.10 17.06
CA PRO A 28 -10.31 11.01 16.31
C PRO A 28 -10.13 10.11 15.08
N LEU A 29 -11.19 9.42 14.69
CA LEU A 29 -11.18 8.62 13.46
C LEU A 29 -11.00 9.53 12.25
N PHE A 30 -10.18 9.08 11.32
CA PHE A 30 -10.01 9.75 10.04
C PHE A 30 -11.29 9.68 9.21
N THR A 31 -11.76 10.83 8.77
CA THR A 31 -13.03 10.98 8.02
C THR A 31 -12.82 11.29 6.52
N GLY A 32 -11.60 11.51 6.10
CA GLY A 32 -11.24 11.72 4.69
C GLY A 32 -11.19 10.44 3.88
N LYS A 33 -10.73 10.54 2.63
CA LYS A 33 -10.60 9.40 1.72
C LYS A 33 -9.43 8.51 2.07
N LYS A 34 -9.68 7.22 2.17
CA LYS A 34 -8.70 6.17 2.47
C LYS A 34 -8.10 5.62 1.19
N ILE A 35 -6.81 5.67 1.07
CA ILE A 35 -6.08 5.20 -0.11
C ILE A 35 -5.26 3.96 0.25
N LEU A 36 -5.44 2.88 -0.50
CA LEU A 36 -4.54 1.72 -0.44
C LEU A 36 -3.42 1.93 -1.45
N TRP A 37 -2.18 1.99 -0.96
CA TRP A 37 -1.01 2.10 -1.83
C TRP A 37 -0.46 0.73 -2.19
N VAL A 38 -0.11 0.53 -3.46
CA VAL A 38 0.46 -0.74 -3.94
C VAL A 38 1.85 -0.50 -4.50
N HIS A 39 2.80 -1.27 -4.01
CA HIS A 39 4.21 -1.28 -4.37
C HIS A 39 5.00 -0.08 -3.81
N LEU A 40 6.18 0.17 -4.37
CA LEU A 40 7.12 1.19 -3.90
C LEU A 40 6.50 2.60 -3.92
N MET A 41 6.71 3.34 -2.85
CA MET A 41 6.33 4.75 -2.78
C MET A 41 7.56 5.61 -3.06
N PRO A 42 7.54 6.45 -4.10
CA PRO A 42 8.64 7.37 -4.40
C PRO A 42 8.63 8.57 -3.44
N TYR A 43 9.21 8.39 -2.26
CA TYR A 43 9.20 9.38 -1.17
C TYR A 43 9.85 10.72 -1.49
N TYR A 44 10.61 10.82 -2.58
CA TYR A 44 11.23 12.05 -3.01
C TYR A 44 10.30 12.99 -3.78
N GLN A 45 9.13 12.50 -4.22
CA GLN A 45 8.20 13.30 -5.03
C GLN A 45 7.40 14.26 -4.16
N GLU A 46 7.49 15.55 -4.47
CA GLU A 46 6.81 16.59 -3.71
C GLU A 46 5.29 16.50 -3.85
N SER A 47 4.77 16.17 -5.04
CA SER A 47 3.34 15.98 -5.26
C SER A 47 2.71 14.94 -4.32
N LEU A 48 3.42 13.84 -4.04
CA LEU A 48 2.94 12.83 -3.10
C LEU A 48 2.99 13.33 -1.65
N LYS A 49 4.02 14.10 -1.29
CA LYS A 49 4.11 14.70 0.04
C LYS A 49 3.02 15.74 0.26
N GLU A 50 2.73 16.58 -0.75
CA GLU A 50 1.65 17.56 -0.70
C GLU A 50 0.29 16.88 -0.52
N CYS A 51 0.03 15.78 -1.24
CA CYS A 51 -1.25 15.09 -1.18
C CYS A 51 -1.46 14.28 0.10
N PHE A 52 -0.41 13.57 0.57
CA PHE A 52 -0.54 12.56 1.63
C PHE A 52 0.24 12.88 2.91
N GLY A 53 1.10 13.90 2.91
CA GLY A 53 1.87 14.32 4.07
C GLY A 53 1.01 15.03 5.10
N CYS A 54 0.50 14.30 6.10
CA CYS A 54 -0.38 14.86 7.15
C CYS A 54 -1.66 15.50 6.60
N SER A 55 -2.20 14.94 5.52
CA SER A 55 -3.42 15.44 4.89
C SER A 55 -4.67 15.09 5.71
N GLU A 56 -5.57 16.06 5.88
CA GLU A 56 -6.90 15.82 6.45
C GLU A 56 -7.89 15.23 5.42
N LYS A 57 -7.56 15.33 4.13
CA LYS A 57 -8.42 14.86 3.04
C LYS A 57 -8.12 13.43 2.61
N TYR A 58 -6.85 13.05 2.55
CA TYR A 58 -6.41 11.77 2.01
C TYR A 58 -5.42 11.10 2.95
N GLN A 59 -5.63 9.84 3.24
CA GLN A 59 -4.73 9.05 4.06
C GLN A 59 -4.39 7.73 3.39
N ILE A 60 -3.10 7.38 3.32
CA ILE A 60 -2.67 6.04 2.93
C ILE A 60 -2.86 5.13 4.14
N VAL A 61 -3.90 4.29 4.07
CA VAL A 61 -4.29 3.39 5.17
C VAL A 61 -3.55 2.05 5.17
N GLY A 62 -2.86 1.74 4.10
CA GLY A 62 -2.05 0.54 4.00
C GLY A 62 -1.20 0.51 2.74
N CYS A 63 -0.18 -0.37 2.78
CA CYS A 63 0.69 -0.63 1.63
C CYS A 63 1.02 -2.12 1.59
N ASP A 64 1.00 -2.72 0.41
CA ASP A 64 1.36 -4.13 0.22
C ASP A 64 2.81 -4.41 0.63
N MET A 65 3.71 -3.42 0.48
CA MET A 65 5.11 -3.52 0.94
C MET A 65 5.25 -3.65 2.47
N SER A 66 4.20 -3.32 3.22
CA SER A 66 4.16 -3.48 4.67
C SER A 66 3.54 -4.81 5.11
N LEU A 67 3.03 -5.61 4.16
CA LEU A 67 2.54 -6.94 4.45
C LEU A 67 3.71 -7.90 4.59
N ASP A 68 3.84 -8.48 5.76
CA ASP A 68 4.76 -9.59 5.99
C ASP A 68 3.98 -10.87 6.32
N TYR A 69 4.70 -11.96 6.40
CA TYR A 69 4.18 -13.22 6.86
C TYR A 69 3.76 -13.10 8.34
N SER A 70 2.48 -13.21 8.60
CA SER A 70 1.89 -13.02 9.94
C SER A 70 1.49 -14.32 10.65
N GLU A 71 1.74 -15.48 10.04
CA GLU A 71 1.51 -16.76 10.71
C GLU A 71 2.56 -16.98 11.80
N GLN A 72 2.15 -17.62 12.90
CA GLN A 72 3.07 -18.00 13.95
C GLN A 72 4.12 -18.96 13.40
N MET A 73 5.38 -18.66 13.65
CA MET A 73 6.49 -19.51 13.23
C MET A 73 6.63 -20.68 14.19
N ASP A 74 6.80 -21.89 13.64
CA ASP A 74 7.04 -23.11 14.40
C ASP A 74 8.50 -23.11 14.87
N GLU A 75 8.69 -22.98 16.16
CA GLU A 75 10.03 -22.96 16.79
C GLU A 75 10.67 -24.36 16.87
N GLU A 76 9.87 -25.43 16.82
CA GLU A 76 10.38 -26.80 16.83
C GLU A 76 10.92 -27.21 15.45
N HIS A 77 10.40 -26.59 14.37
CA HIS A 77 10.83 -26.84 12.99
C HIS A 77 11.24 -25.53 12.28
N PRO A 78 12.32 -24.87 12.74
CA PRO A 78 12.64 -23.49 12.31
C PRO A 78 12.99 -23.38 10.82
N PHE A 79 13.64 -24.39 10.23
CA PHE A 79 13.98 -24.37 8.80
C PHE A 79 12.74 -24.50 7.92
N GLU A 80 11.79 -25.32 8.30
CA GLU A 80 10.51 -25.46 7.59
C GLU A 80 9.66 -24.20 7.75
N ALA A 81 9.63 -23.61 8.93
CA ALA A 81 8.95 -22.35 9.20
C ALA A 81 9.51 -21.21 8.33
N LEU A 82 10.83 -21.10 8.25
CA LEU A 82 11.50 -20.10 7.37
C LEU A 82 11.22 -20.38 5.90
N ALA A 83 11.30 -21.61 5.44
CA ALA A 83 10.99 -21.98 4.06
C ALA A 83 9.53 -21.62 3.72
N ARG A 84 8.59 -21.89 4.62
CA ARG A 84 7.19 -21.55 4.48
C ARG A 84 6.97 -20.04 4.40
N LYS A 85 7.64 -19.25 5.26
CA LYS A 85 7.62 -17.79 5.23
C LYS A 85 8.08 -17.25 3.87
N ILE A 86 9.16 -17.79 3.33
CA ILE A 86 9.69 -17.37 2.01
C ILE A 86 8.72 -17.74 0.88
N ILE A 87 8.22 -18.98 0.86
CA ILE A 87 7.32 -19.48 -0.19
C ILE A 87 6.00 -18.70 -0.20
N ARG A 88 5.47 -18.35 0.97
CA ARG A 88 4.18 -17.66 1.13
C ARG A 88 4.29 -16.13 1.12
N ASN A 89 5.50 -15.58 0.93
CA ASN A 89 5.65 -14.14 0.79
C ASN A 89 4.96 -13.67 -0.50
N LEU A 90 4.17 -12.60 -0.41
CA LEU A 90 3.36 -12.11 -1.52
C LEU A 90 4.16 -11.66 -2.76
N PHE A 91 5.45 -11.38 -2.58
CA PHE A 91 6.37 -11.03 -3.66
C PHE A 91 7.08 -12.25 -4.29
N ASN A 92 6.84 -13.44 -3.74
CA ASN A 92 7.46 -14.69 -4.20
C ASN A 92 6.39 -15.63 -4.76
N GLY A 93 6.01 -15.42 -6.00
CA GLY A 93 5.00 -16.25 -6.64
C GLY A 93 4.35 -15.59 -7.84
N SER A 94 3.18 -16.11 -8.23
CA SER A 94 2.41 -15.54 -9.32
C SER A 94 1.80 -14.20 -8.92
N TYR A 95 1.57 -13.34 -9.91
CA TYR A 95 0.87 -12.08 -9.64
C TYR A 95 -0.57 -12.31 -9.15
N SER A 96 -1.22 -13.39 -9.53
CA SER A 96 -2.55 -13.74 -9.01
C SER A 96 -2.53 -13.90 -7.49
N PHE A 97 -1.51 -14.57 -6.94
CA PHE A 97 -1.35 -14.71 -5.49
C PHE A 97 -1.15 -13.36 -4.80
N LYS A 98 -0.35 -12.47 -5.41
CA LYS A 98 -0.21 -11.09 -4.94
C LYS A 98 -1.53 -10.32 -5.00
N ALA A 99 -2.27 -10.43 -6.10
CA ALA A 99 -3.56 -9.78 -6.25
C ALA A 99 -4.57 -10.27 -5.20
N ASP A 100 -4.64 -11.58 -4.94
CA ASP A 100 -5.48 -12.15 -3.87
C ASP A 100 -5.15 -11.57 -2.49
N SER A 101 -3.87 -11.33 -2.22
CA SER A 101 -3.41 -10.74 -0.96
C SER A 101 -3.80 -9.26 -0.85
N ILE A 102 -3.71 -8.51 -1.95
CA ILE A 102 -4.12 -7.10 -2.02
C ILE A 102 -5.65 -6.98 -1.89
N GLU A 103 -6.42 -7.88 -2.50
CA GLU A 103 -7.88 -7.94 -2.35
C GLU A 103 -8.29 -8.15 -0.88
N LYS A 104 -7.67 -9.10 -0.21
CA LYS A 104 -7.90 -9.33 1.23
C LYS A 104 -7.55 -8.11 2.08
N LEU A 105 -6.49 -7.40 1.71
CA LEU A 105 -6.12 -6.17 2.37
C LEU A 105 -7.16 -5.07 2.13
N ALA A 106 -7.65 -4.94 0.91
CA ALA A 106 -8.72 -4.00 0.57
C ALA A 106 -10.02 -4.32 1.32
N ASP A 107 -10.39 -5.60 1.42
CA ASP A 107 -11.56 -6.04 2.20
C ASP A 107 -11.47 -5.71 3.69
N ARG A 108 -10.26 -5.67 4.24
CA ARG A 108 -10.01 -5.32 5.65
C ARG A 108 -9.96 -3.82 5.90
N LEU A 109 -9.34 -3.07 5.00
CA LEU A 109 -9.09 -1.63 5.17
C LEU A 109 -10.21 -0.77 4.62
N LEU A 110 -11.04 -1.33 3.74
CA LEU A 110 -12.14 -0.64 3.06
C LEU A 110 -11.68 0.70 2.47
N PRO A 111 -10.69 0.71 1.56
CA PRO A 111 -10.21 1.92 0.95
C PRO A 111 -11.22 2.49 -0.03
N ASP A 112 -11.26 3.80 -0.16
CA ASP A 112 -12.06 4.49 -1.19
C ASP A 112 -11.43 4.38 -2.58
N ALA A 113 -10.11 4.18 -2.64
CA ALA A 113 -9.38 4.00 -3.90
C ALA A 113 -8.05 3.27 -3.70
N VAL A 114 -7.51 2.76 -4.81
CA VAL A 114 -6.18 2.13 -4.87
C VAL A 114 -5.26 2.94 -5.77
N ILE A 115 -4.03 3.17 -5.33
CA ILE A 115 -2.96 3.73 -6.18
C ILE A 115 -1.85 2.70 -6.29
N HIS A 116 -1.55 2.28 -7.50
CA HIS A 116 -0.47 1.34 -7.80
C HIS A 116 0.68 2.06 -8.51
N PHE A 117 1.83 2.13 -7.86
CA PHE A 117 3.02 2.68 -8.47
C PHE A 117 3.84 1.58 -9.15
N CYS A 118 3.89 1.61 -10.47
CA CYS A 118 4.67 0.70 -11.30
C CYS A 118 6.08 1.24 -11.50
N HIS A 119 7.04 0.80 -10.69
CA HIS A 119 8.45 1.12 -10.89
C HIS A 119 8.98 0.47 -12.17
N TRP A 120 9.62 1.24 -13.03
CA TRP A 120 10.09 0.79 -14.35
C TRP A 120 11.01 -0.43 -14.32
N GLY A 121 11.86 -0.53 -13.32
CA GLY A 121 12.74 -1.67 -13.11
C GLY A 121 12.09 -2.94 -12.56
N CYS A 122 10.82 -2.88 -12.15
CA CYS A 122 10.15 -3.99 -11.48
C CYS A 122 9.08 -4.64 -12.36
N LYS A 123 9.45 -5.71 -13.07
CA LYS A 123 8.50 -6.48 -13.90
C LYS A 123 7.36 -7.10 -13.08
N GLN A 124 7.64 -7.48 -11.84
CA GLN A 124 6.63 -8.06 -10.95
C GLN A 124 5.56 -7.03 -10.56
N ALA A 125 5.91 -5.76 -10.41
CA ALA A 125 4.93 -4.72 -10.12
C ALA A 125 4.13 -4.35 -11.39
N SER A 126 4.81 -4.07 -12.50
CA SER A 126 4.17 -3.57 -13.71
C SER A 126 3.42 -4.65 -14.49
N GLY A 127 3.93 -5.89 -14.51
CA GLY A 127 3.40 -6.95 -15.36
C GLY A 127 1.99 -7.43 -15.02
N GLY A 128 1.55 -7.22 -13.78
CA GLY A 128 0.22 -7.65 -13.34
C GLY A 128 -0.73 -6.50 -12.97
N SER A 129 -0.33 -5.25 -13.21
CA SER A 129 -1.09 -4.08 -12.80
C SER A 129 -2.50 -4.01 -13.41
N VAL A 130 -2.66 -4.48 -14.65
CA VAL A 130 -3.95 -4.54 -15.32
C VAL A 130 -4.88 -5.56 -14.65
N LEU A 131 -4.37 -6.76 -14.34
CA LEU A 131 -5.12 -7.78 -13.61
C LEU A 131 -5.64 -7.26 -12.26
N LEU A 132 -4.78 -6.58 -11.51
CA LEU A 132 -5.20 -5.99 -10.24
C LEU A 132 -6.27 -4.90 -10.45
N LYS A 133 -6.12 -4.08 -11.49
CA LYS A 133 -7.10 -3.04 -11.80
C LYS A 133 -8.47 -3.63 -12.14
N GLU A 134 -8.53 -4.69 -12.93
CA GLU A 134 -9.77 -5.41 -13.25
C GLU A 134 -10.44 -5.92 -11.97
N ARG A 135 -9.69 -6.57 -11.08
CA ARG A 135 -10.21 -7.08 -9.81
C ARG A 135 -10.73 -5.97 -8.88
N MET A 136 -10.02 -4.84 -8.79
CA MET A 136 -10.49 -3.69 -8.00
C MET A 136 -11.76 -3.09 -8.62
N GLN A 137 -11.86 -3.07 -9.94
CA GLN A 137 -13.03 -2.61 -10.67
C GLN A 137 -14.26 -3.50 -10.41
N GLU A 138 -14.09 -4.83 -10.36
CA GLU A 138 -15.14 -5.79 -9.99
C GLU A 138 -15.66 -5.55 -8.56
N LYS A 139 -14.80 -5.04 -7.66
CA LYS A 139 -15.17 -4.63 -6.30
C LYS A 139 -15.75 -3.20 -6.20
N GLY A 140 -15.83 -2.49 -7.32
CA GLY A 140 -16.27 -1.08 -7.32
C GLY A 140 -15.23 -0.11 -6.74
N ILE A 141 -13.98 -0.53 -6.58
CA ILE A 141 -12.91 0.29 -6.04
C ILE A 141 -12.10 0.90 -7.20
N PRO A 142 -12.11 2.22 -7.39
CA PRO A 142 -11.35 2.87 -8.45
C PRO A 142 -9.84 2.70 -8.21
N MET A 143 -9.09 2.50 -9.29
CA MET A 143 -7.65 2.29 -9.20
C MET A 143 -6.88 3.14 -10.22
N LEU A 144 -5.92 3.91 -9.73
CA LEU A 144 -4.93 4.63 -10.52
C LEU A 144 -3.65 3.82 -10.62
N ILE A 145 -3.13 3.68 -11.84
CA ILE A 145 -1.79 3.14 -12.09
C ILE A 145 -0.89 4.33 -12.41
N LEU A 146 0.12 4.56 -11.57
CA LEU A 146 1.22 5.49 -11.81
C LEU A 146 2.46 4.69 -12.22
N ASP A 147 3.25 5.24 -13.09
CA ASP A 147 4.51 4.64 -13.53
C ASP A 147 5.65 5.65 -13.46
N GLY A 148 6.83 5.17 -13.16
CA GLY A 148 8.01 6.01 -13.02
C GLY A 148 9.21 5.29 -12.39
N ASP A 149 10.28 6.05 -12.17
CA ASP A 149 11.39 5.58 -11.37
C ASP A 149 11.09 5.87 -9.88
N GLY A 150 10.98 4.85 -9.07
CA GLY A 150 10.71 5.00 -7.63
C GLY A 150 11.96 5.28 -6.81
N VAL A 151 13.15 5.29 -7.43
CA VAL A 151 14.45 5.37 -6.74
C VAL A 151 15.27 6.57 -7.20
N ASP A 152 15.38 6.80 -8.51
CA ASP A 152 16.19 7.88 -9.05
C ASP A 152 15.33 9.08 -9.46
N GLN A 153 15.41 10.14 -8.66
CA GLN A 153 14.68 11.39 -8.89
C GLN A 153 14.96 12.01 -10.27
N ARG A 154 16.14 11.78 -10.84
CA ARG A 154 16.52 12.36 -12.14
C ARG A 154 15.70 11.78 -13.30
N ASN A 155 15.14 10.59 -13.12
CA ASN A 155 14.31 9.90 -14.10
C ASN A 155 12.82 10.14 -13.90
N SER A 156 12.43 11.00 -12.96
CA SER A 156 11.02 11.23 -12.63
C SER A 156 10.59 12.65 -12.99
N HIS A 157 9.38 12.75 -13.53
CA HIS A 157 8.72 14.00 -13.83
C HIS A 157 7.53 14.21 -12.89
N ASP A 158 7.78 14.86 -11.75
CA ASP A 158 6.78 15.06 -10.69
C ASP A 158 5.49 15.71 -11.23
N GLY A 159 5.58 16.63 -12.20
CA GLY A 159 4.42 17.28 -12.80
C GLY A 159 3.46 16.32 -13.51
N GLN A 160 3.96 15.25 -14.13
CA GLN A 160 3.08 14.24 -14.75
C GLN A 160 2.34 13.41 -13.70
N ILE A 161 3.04 13.04 -12.63
CA ILE A 161 2.46 12.32 -11.51
C ILE A 161 1.43 13.20 -10.82
N LYS A 162 1.76 14.48 -10.56
CA LYS A 162 0.86 15.47 -9.96
C LYS A 162 -0.45 15.56 -10.73
N THR A 163 -0.38 15.81 -12.03
CA THR A 163 -1.58 15.97 -12.87
C THR A 163 -2.48 14.73 -12.84
N ARG A 164 -1.90 13.54 -12.95
CA ARG A 164 -2.66 12.27 -12.93
C ARG A 164 -3.26 11.98 -11.56
N LEU A 165 -2.50 12.29 -10.51
CA LEU A 165 -2.94 12.10 -9.13
C LEU A 165 -4.08 13.06 -8.79
N GLU A 166 -3.94 14.36 -9.07
CA GLU A 166 -4.97 15.36 -8.81
C GLU A 166 -6.28 15.04 -9.54
N ALA A 167 -6.21 14.69 -10.83
CA ALA A 167 -7.40 14.29 -11.60
C ALA A 167 -8.08 13.04 -11.02
N PHE A 168 -7.31 12.09 -10.53
CA PHE A 168 -7.85 10.89 -9.91
C PHE A 168 -8.49 11.17 -8.55
N LEU A 169 -7.85 12.00 -7.72
CA LEU A 169 -8.37 12.40 -6.42
C LEU A 169 -9.66 13.21 -6.56
N GLU A 170 -9.73 14.13 -7.52
CA GLU A 170 -10.96 14.86 -7.85
C GLU A 170 -12.09 13.92 -8.28
N MET A 171 -11.77 12.92 -9.09
CA MET A 171 -12.76 11.91 -9.51
C MET A 171 -13.36 11.14 -8.33
N ILE A 172 -12.56 10.74 -7.34
CA ILE A 172 -13.07 10.02 -6.18
C ILE A 172 -13.83 10.92 -5.19
N GLU A 173 -13.54 12.23 -5.15
CA GLU A 173 -14.33 13.20 -4.39
C GLU A 173 -15.72 13.39 -5.02
N THR A 174 -15.79 13.60 -6.33
CA THR A 174 -17.04 13.86 -7.05
C THR A 174 -17.92 12.62 -7.23
N GLY A 175 -17.34 11.42 -7.12
CA GLY A 175 -18.06 10.15 -7.17
C GLY A 175 -19.10 10.00 -6.06
N ASP A 176 -18.86 10.57 -4.89
CA ASP A 176 -19.77 10.53 -3.74
C ASP A 176 -20.96 11.50 -3.89
N GLU A 177 -20.79 12.59 -4.64
CA GLU A 177 -21.87 13.57 -4.86
C GLU A 177 -23.02 13.00 -5.74
N LYS A 178 -22.76 11.92 -6.49
CA LYS A 178 -23.77 11.28 -7.35
C LYS A 178 -24.57 10.18 -6.66
N THR A 179 -24.26 9.86 -5.41
CA THR A 179 -24.89 8.76 -4.65
C THR A 179 -25.82 9.26 -3.55
N CYS A 180 -26.06 10.58 -3.43
CA CYS A 180 -27.03 11.19 -2.54
C CYS A 180 -28.34 11.55 -3.24
#